data_3cce76d8decfb428338231bad0ad074f
#
_entry.id   3cce76d8decfb428338231bad0ad074f
#
_cell.length_a   1.000
_cell.length_b   1.000
_cell.length_c   1.000
_cell.angle_alpha   90.00
_cell.angle_beta   90.00
_cell.angle_gamma   90.00
#
_symmetry.space_group_name_H-M   'P 1'
#
loop_
_entity.id
_entity.type
_entity.pdbx_description
1 polymer ?
#
loop_
_entity_poly.entity_id
_entity_poly.type
_entity_poly.pdbx_seq_one_letter_code
_entity_poly.pdbx_strand_id
1 'polypeptide(L)'
;VKAVLVIFSQGAVAGQSLLEALSATMVLATFGLNVKVCLMNEAVSLLQSPIYPATSKSPQPFKSAYAMVESFEFYDLLPVWVCHNQQAQLQHLSPSIEHELVELNPALLAQFDQVLYW
;
A
#
# COMPACT_ATOMS: atom_id res chain seq x y z
N VAL A 1 -12.04 -2.29 19.54
CA VAL A 1 -10.89 -1.93 18.71
C VAL A 1 -11.39 -1.20 17.47
N LYS A 2 -10.85 -0.03 17.20
CA LYS A 2 -11.24 0.73 16.03
C LYS A 2 -10.61 0.14 14.78
N ALA A 3 -11.38 0.12 13.70
CA ALA A 3 -10.93 -0.34 12.39
C ALA A 3 -10.70 0.87 11.49
N VAL A 4 -9.53 0.91 10.86
CA VAL A 4 -9.11 2.01 9.99
C VAL A 4 -8.72 1.44 8.64
N LEU A 5 -9.27 2.01 7.58
CA LEU A 5 -8.89 1.67 6.21
C LEU A 5 -8.04 2.82 5.67
N VAL A 6 -6.84 2.49 5.17
CA VAL A 6 -5.94 3.46 4.57
C VAL A 6 -5.85 3.16 3.08
N ILE A 7 -6.23 4.12 2.25
CA ILE A 7 -6.22 3.96 0.80
C ILE A 7 -5.09 4.79 0.21
N PHE A 8 -4.19 4.13 -0.51
CA PHE A 8 -3.10 4.79 -1.22
C PHE A 8 -3.42 4.82 -2.71
N SER A 9 -3.33 6.00 -3.31
CA SER A 9 -3.55 6.16 -4.75
C SER A 9 -2.32 6.69 -5.47
N GLN A 10 -1.28 7.09 -4.74
CA GLN A 10 -0.08 7.68 -5.31
C GLN A 10 1.06 6.67 -5.28
N GLY A 11 1.83 6.65 -6.38
CA GLY A 11 3.01 5.81 -6.48
C GLY A 11 4.27 6.52 -6.06
N ALA A 12 5.41 5.94 -6.42
CA ALA A 12 6.72 6.43 -6.02
C ALA A 12 7.01 7.86 -6.48
N VAL A 13 6.30 8.34 -7.50
CA VAL A 13 6.45 9.71 -7.97
C VAL A 13 6.11 10.73 -6.88
N ALA A 14 5.25 10.36 -5.94
CA ALA A 14 4.91 11.23 -4.82
C ALA A 14 6.08 11.47 -3.87
N GLY A 15 7.12 10.65 -3.94
CA GLY A 15 8.34 10.85 -3.18
C GLY A 15 8.15 10.81 -1.69
N GLN A 16 8.59 11.88 -1.01
CA GLN A 16 8.57 11.94 0.45
C GLN A 16 7.15 11.83 1.04
N SER A 17 6.14 12.37 0.35
CA SER A 17 4.76 12.29 0.83
C SER A 17 4.30 10.84 0.99
N LEU A 18 4.67 9.99 0.02
CA LEU A 18 4.31 8.58 0.08
C LEU A 18 5.02 7.90 1.25
N LEU A 19 6.30 8.18 1.44
CA LEU A 19 7.07 7.56 2.53
C LEU A 19 6.50 7.96 3.89
N GLU A 20 6.10 9.20 4.05
CA GLU A 20 5.50 9.67 5.28
C GLU A 20 4.15 9.01 5.54
N ALA A 21 3.35 8.83 4.48
CA ALA A 21 2.05 8.17 4.61
C ALA A 21 2.21 6.69 4.99
N LEU A 22 3.17 6.00 4.39
CA LEU A 22 3.45 4.62 4.73
C LEU A 22 3.94 4.50 6.18
N SER A 23 4.81 5.40 6.60
CA SER A 23 5.31 5.41 7.97
C SER A 23 4.17 5.65 8.97
N ALA A 24 3.28 6.59 8.68
CA ALA A 24 2.13 6.87 9.53
C ALA A 24 1.22 5.65 9.64
N THR A 25 1.03 4.93 8.55
CA THR A 25 0.21 3.71 8.53
C THR A 25 0.78 2.65 9.47
N MET A 26 2.10 2.46 9.42
CA MET A 26 2.77 1.49 10.28
C MET A 26 2.67 1.89 11.75
N VAL A 27 2.77 3.19 12.05
CA VAL A 27 2.60 3.69 13.42
C VAL A 27 1.19 3.44 13.91
N LEU A 28 0.16 3.66 13.08
CA LEU A 28 -1.22 3.37 13.46
C LEU A 28 -1.39 1.90 13.85
N ALA A 29 -0.75 1.01 13.10
CA ALA A 29 -0.84 -0.41 13.38
C ALA A 29 -0.22 -0.76 14.74
N THR A 30 0.81 -0.04 15.16
CA THR A 30 1.48 -0.30 16.44
C THR A 30 0.66 0.14 17.64
N PHE A 31 -0.37 0.98 17.43
CA PHE A 31 -1.24 1.43 18.52
C PHE A 31 -2.41 0.49 18.79
N GLY A 32 -2.39 -0.70 18.22
CA GLY A 32 -3.44 -1.68 18.47
C GLY A 32 -4.71 -1.46 17.66
N LEU A 33 -4.67 -0.57 16.67
CA LEU A 33 -5.79 -0.39 15.77
C LEU A 33 -5.82 -1.52 14.74
N ASN A 34 -7.02 -1.85 14.28
CA ASN A 34 -7.18 -2.82 13.21
C ASN A 34 -7.07 -2.05 11.87
N VAL A 35 -5.88 -2.07 11.29
CA VAL A 35 -5.58 -1.30 10.08
C VAL A 35 -5.59 -2.20 8.86
N LYS A 36 -6.30 -1.76 7.81
CA LYS A 36 -6.26 -2.39 6.50
C LYS A 36 -5.73 -1.37 5.50
N VAL A 37 -4.93 -1.86 4.55
CA VAL A 37 -4.34 -1.02 3.51
C VAL A 37 -4.91 -1.43 2.17
N CYS A 38 -5.33 -0.45 1.38
CA CYS A 38 -5.84 -0.68 0.03
C CYS A 38 -5.03 0.15 -0.96
N LEU A 39 -4.59 -0.48 -2.03
CA LEU A 39 -3.83 0.19 -3.08
C LEU A 39 -4.69 0.37 -4.31
N MET A 40 -4.63 1.55 -4.91
CA MET A 40 -5.33 1.82 -6.16
C MET A 40 -4.51 2.77 -7.02
N ASN A 41 -4.85 2.82 -8.31
CA ASN A 41 -4.16 3.69 -9.26
C ASN A 41 -2.65 3.41 -9.25
N GLU A 42 -1.83 4.44 -9.14
CA GLU A 42 -0.37 4.30 -9.22
C GLU A 42 0.22 3.53 -8.04
N ALA A 43 -0.47 3.49 -6.90
CA ALA A 43 0.02 2.78 -5.73
C ALA A 43 0.09 1.27 -5.93
N VAL A 44 -0.64 0.73 -6.90
CA VAL A 44 -0.60 -0.71 -7.19
C VAL A 44 0.80 -1.16 -7.57
N SER A 45 1.62 -0.27 -8.14
CA SER A 45 3.00 -0.60 -8.50
C SER A 45 3.88 -0.92 -7.30
N LEU A 46 3.45 -0.57 -6.09
CA LEU A 46 4.21 -0.89 -4.87
C LEU A 46 4.23 -2.38 -4.55
N LEU A 47 3.39 -3.17 -5.21
CA LEU A 47 3.38 -4.62 -5.03
C LEU A 47 4.55 -5.31 -5.72
N GLN A 48 5.20 -4.63 -6.66
CA GLN A 48 6.27 -5.21 -7.44
C GLN A 48 7.61 -4.71 -6.97
N SER A 49 8.58 -5.63 -6.85
CA SER A 49 9.94 -5.28 -6.53
C SER A 49 10.51 -4.39 -7.64
N PRO A 50 11.10 -3.24 -7.28
CA PRO A 50 11.64 -2.34 -8.30
C PRO A 50 12.88 -2.93 -8.97
N ILE A 51 13.02 -2.61 -10.28
CA ILE A 51 14.19 -3.03 -11.06
C ILE A 51 15.02 -1.78 -11.31
N TYR A 52 16.27 -1.82 -10.89
CA TYR A 52 17.19 -0.68 -11.04
C TYR A 52 18.32 -1.02 -11.99
N PRO A 53 18.77 -0.03 -12.80
CA PRO A 53 20.02 -0.21 -13.55
C PRO A 53 21.17 -0.45 -12.58
N ALA A 54 22.10 -1.31 -12.97
CA ALA A 54 23.27 -1.60 -12.14
C ALA A 54 24.12 -0.35 -11.86
N THR A 55 23.99 0.68 -12.70
CA THR A 55 24.72 1.92 -12.56
C THR A 55 24.05 2.94 -11.64
N SER A 56 22.85 2.65 -11.15
CA SER A 56 22.14 3.57 -10.27
C SER A 56 22.88 3.68 -8.93
N LYS A 57 23.28 4.89 -8.58
CA LYS A 57 24.06 5.14 -7.36
C LYS A 57 23.23 5.77 -6.27
N SER A 58 22.05 6.27 -6.59
CA SER A 58 21.21 6.99 -5.64
C SER A 58 20.05 6.11 -5.18
N PRO A 59 19.67 6.19 -3.88
CA PRO A 59 18.44 5.52 -3.44
C PRO A 59 17.27 6.09 -4.22
N GLN A 60 16.42 5.21 -4.70
CA GLN A 60 15.19 5.63 -5.40
C GLN A 60 14.04 5.66 -4.42
N PRO A 61 13.17 6.69 -4.47
CA PRO A 61 12.00 6.71 -3.60
C PRO A 61 11.16 5.44 -3.73
N PHE A 62 11.06 4.90 -4.94
CA PHE A 62 10.32 3.65 -5.17
C PHE A 62 10.92 2.48 -4.38
N LYS A 63 12.25 2.42 -4.29
CA LYS A 63 12.90 1.35 -3.54
C LYS A 63 12.56 1.44 -2.06
N SER A 64 12.61 2.65 -1.50
CA SER A 64 12.28 2.85 -0.09
C SER A 64 10.81 2.56 0.19
N ALA A 65 9.91 2.98 -0.70
CA ALA A 65 8.49 2.71 -0.55
C ALA A 65 8.21 1.21 -0.60
N TYR A 66 8.83 0.51 -1.54
CA TYR A 66 8.65 -0.94 -1.64
C TYR A 66 9.15 -1.64 -0.37
N ALA A 67 10.30 -1.22 0.15
CA ALA A 67 10.86 -1.80 1.36
C ALA A 67 9.92 -1.62 2.55
N MET A 68 9.26 -0.47 2.64
CA MET A 68 8.29 -0.22 3.70
C MET A 68 7.06 -1.11 3.56
N VAL A 69 6.55 -1.28 2.34
CA VAL A 69 5.41 -2.16 2.09
C VAL A 69 5.78 -3.61 2.38
N GLU A 70 6.99 -4.01 2.03
CA GLU A 70 7.49 -5.35 2.33
C GLU A 70 7.52 -5.61 3.84
N SER A 71 7.78 -4.57 4.63
CA SER A 71 7.80 -4.66 6.09
C SER A 71 6.41 -4.80 6.71
N PHE A 72 5.36 -4.60 5.93
CA PHE A 72 3.99 -4.68 6.43
C PHE A 72 3.68 -6.02 7.10
N GLU A 73 4.37 -7.09 6.70
CA GLU A 73 4.14 -8.40 7.32
C GLU A 73 4.42 -8.41 8.81
N PHE A 74 5.32 -7.53 9.27
CA PHE A 74 5.67 -7.43 10.69
C PHE A 74 4.65 -6.63 11.51
N TYR A 75 3.67 -6.02 10.83
CA TYR A 75 2.66 -5.17 11.47
C TYR A 75 1.24 -5.70 11.24
N ASP A 76 1.11 -6.93 10.74
CA ASP A 76 -0.18 -7.56 10.43
C ASP A 76 -1.00 -6.75 9.42
N LEU A 77 -0.31 -6.11 8.48
CA LEU A 77 -0.96 -5.32 7.43
C LEU A 77 -1.15 -6.09 6.12
N LEU A 78 -0.64 -7.32 6.05
CA LEU A 78 -0.85 -8.17 4.88
C LEU A 78 -2.00 -9.14 5.11
N PRO A 79 -2.71 -9.52 4.05
CA PRO A 79 -2.54 -9.05 2.68
C PRO A 79 -3.05 -7.62 2.52
N VAL A 80 -2.40 -6.85 1.64
CA VAL A 80 -2.94 -5.55 1.27
C VAL A 80 -4.08 -5.76 0.28
N TRP A 81 -5.03 -4.84 0.30
CA TRP A 81 -6.14 -4.89 -0.65
C TRP A 81 -5.80 -4.10 -1.90
N VAL A 82 -6.30 -4.58 -3.04
CA VAL A 82 -6.21 -3.87 -4.30
C VAL A 82 -7.62 -3.68 -4.82
N CYS A 83 -7.97 -2.47 -5.23
CA CYS A 83 -9.29 -2.20 -5.76
C CYS A 83 -9.53 -3.07 -6.99
N HIS A 84 -10.68 -3.71 -7.07
CA HIS A 84 -11.01 -4.66 -8.12
C HIS A 84 -10.87 -4.08 -9.53
N ASN A 85 -11.15 -2.79 -9.70
CA ASN A 85 -11.03 -2.15 -11.00
C ASN A 85 -9.57 -1.96 -11.45
N GLN A 86 -8.60 -2.32 -10.60
CA GLN A 86 -7.17 -2.26 -10.92
C GLN A 86 -6.64 -3.62 -11.38
N GLN A 87 -7.52 -4.59 -11.60
CA GLN A 87 -7.11 -5.95 -11.97
C GLN A 87 -6.26 -5.97 -13.25
N ALA A 88 -6.60 -5.13 -14.23
CA ALA A 88 -5.85 -5.06 -15.47
C ALA A 88 -4.39 -4.64 -15.24
N GLN A 89 -4.15 -3.73 -14.29
CA GLN A 89 -2.80 -3.32 -13.94
C GLN A 89 -2.00 -4.45 -13.33
N LEU A 90 -2.64 -5.27 -12.50
CA LEU A 90 -1.98 -6.41 -11.87
C LEU A 90 -1.48 -7.42 -12.88
N GLN A 91 -2.15 -7.55 -14.02
CA GLN A 91 -1.74 -8.49 -15.06
C GLN A 91 -0.42 -8.10 -15.70
N HIS A 92 -0.04 -6.83 -15.63
CA HIS A 92 1.21 -6.31 -16.18
C HIS A 92 2.33 -6.23 -15.15
N LEU A 93 2.05 -6.61 -13.90
CA LEU A 93 3.03 -6.59 -12.84
C LEU A 93 3.44 -8.00 -12.46
N SER A 94 4.59 -8.10 -11.75
CA SER A 94 5.01 -9.35 -11.12
C SER A 94 4.98 -9.11 -9.62
N PRO A 95 3.79 -9.14 -9.00
CA PRO A 95 3.68 -8.77 -7.59
C PRO A 95 4.39 -9.76 -6.68
N SER A 96 5.16 -9.23 -5.73
CA SER A 96 5.86 -10.03 -4.74
C SER A 96 5.33 -9.81 -3.33
N ILE A 97 4.34 -8.92 -3.17
CA ILE A 97 3.69 -8.64 -1.89
C ILE A 97 2.33 -9.34 -1.89
N GLU A 98 2.00 -9.97 -0.78
CA GLU A 98 0.71 -10.64 -0.62
C GLU A 98 -0.44 -9.64 -0.72
N HIS A 99 -1.42 -9.93 -1.57
CA HIS A 99 -2.51 -9.00 -1.84
C HIS A 99 -3.81 -9.74 -2.16
N GLU A 100 -4.93 -9.03 -2.03
CA GLU A 100 -6.26 -9.53 -2.39
C GLU A 100 -7.02 -8.45 -3.14
N LEU A 101 -7.82 -8.87 -4.13
CA LEU A 101 -8.72 -7.96 -4.83
C LEU A 101 -9.99 -7.75 -4.01
N VAL A 102 -10.40 -6.50 -3.88
CA VAL A 102 -11.63 -6.16 -3.16
C VAL A 102 -12.43 -5.13 -3.96
N GLU A 103 -13.72 -5.10 -3.72
CA GLU A 103 -14.57 -4.08 -4.29
C GLU A 103 -14.85 -3.01 -3.23
N LEU A 104 -14.41 -1.79 -3.49
CA LEU A 104 -14.65 -0.68 -2.59
C LEU A 104 -16.06 -0.15 -2.82
N ASN A 105 -16.98 -0.57 -1.96
CA ASN A 105 -18.38 -0.16 -2.02
C ASN A 105 -18.80 0.37 -0.65
N PRO A 106 -19.98 1.02 -0.56
CA PRO A 106 -20.40 1.59 0.73
C PRO A 106 -20.51 0.57 1.85
N ALA A 107 -20.88 -0.67 1.53
CA ALA A 107 -20.98 -1.71 2.55
C ALA A 107 -19.62 -2.06 3.15
N LEU A 108 -18.60 -2.15 2.31
CA LEU A 108 -17.24 -2.42 2.78
C LEU A 108 -16.71 -1.24 3.60
N LEU A 109 -16.87 -0.03 3.09
CA LEU A 109 -16.37 1.17 3.77
C LEU A 109 -17.05 1.38 5.11
N ALA A 110 -18.32 0.98 5.23
CA ALA A 110 -19.08 1.12 6.47
C ALA A 110 -18.55 0.22 7.59
N GLN A 111 -17.72 -0.76 7.27
CA GLN A 111 -17.14 -1.65 8.27
C GLN A 111 -15.99 -0.97 9.04
N PHE A 112 -15.53 0.19 8.58
CA PHE A 112 -14.42 0.90 9.20
C PHE A 112 -14.90 2.12 9.96
N ASP A 113 -14.28 2.37 11.10
CA ASP A 113 -14.55 3.58 11.88
C ASP A 113 -14.00 4.80 11.19
N GLN A 114 -12.93 4.64 10.43
CA GLN A 114 -12.31 5.75 9.73
C GLN A 114 -11.68 5.27 8.43
N VAL A 115 -11.76 6.10 7.40
CA VAL A 115 -11.12 5.84 6.11
C VAL A 115 -10.19 7.01 5.82
N LEU A 116 -8.90 6.72 5.66
CA LEU A 116 -7.90 7.72 5.31
C LEU A 116 -7.50 7.51 3.86
N TYR A 117 -7.32 8.60 3.15
CA TYR A 117 -7.04 8.56 1.72
C TYR A 117 -5.79 9.39 1.39
N TRP A 118 -4.82 8.76 0.76
CA TRP A 118 -3.61 9.42 0.28
C TRP A 118 -3.36 9.21 -1.19
#